data_9f20f3396d158b2b6d1e0b5056714083
#
_entry.id   9f20f3396d158b2b6d1e0b5056714083
#
_cell.length_a   1.000
_cell.length_b   1.000
_cell.length_c   1.000
_cell.angle_alpha   90.00
_cell.angle_beta   90.00
_cell.angle_gamma   90.00
#
_symmetry.space_group_name_H-M   'P 1'
#
loop_
_entity.id
_entity.type
_entity.pdbx_description
1 polymer ?
#
loop_
_entity_poly.entity_id
_entity_poly.type
_entity_poly.pdbx_seq_one_letter_code
_entity_poly.pdbx_strand_id
1 'polypeptide(L)'
;RLSDAKGKMRIVLMDLVARRRTAAAAPALGKAADDADPAVRAAALAGLGAVIETAYLPKLTARLATTKDAKEAAALDKALQDVCLRSQDREAAAARLAATMPAADGPVKVRILETLNIVGGAKSLETVAAAARSDNKELRDAAFRVLGKWKSVDAAPILLDLHNNVDDKRFKIRAIRAYIRIARQFDMPAERRAAMCRTALKTAARDADKRLVLEVLLRYPSNEMQAIALEAAKTPALKDEAMLVVIGMAGKGINRAELGKALAQAGHKPVKLEIVKAGYGAGKKTKDVTKILRQYAKNRRIIFLPSASYNVSFGGDPAPNIVKQLKIKYRINGKEGEVSLNENATIVLPIPK
;
A
#
# COMPACT_ATOMS: atom_id res chain seq x y z
N ARG A 1 -31.48 2.77 -37.21
CA ARG A 1 -31.71 1.97 -36.00
C ARG A 1 -30.52 1.08 -35.75
N LEU A 2 -30.30 0.56 -34.48
CA LEU A 2 -29.16 -0.28 -34.13
C LEU A 2 -29.12 -1.60 -34.95
N SER A 3 -30.29 -2.17 -35.25
CA SER A 3 -30.45 -3.38 -36.04
C SER A 3 -30.06 -3.23 -37.50
N ASP A 4 -30.20 -2.03 -38.06
CA ASP A 4 -30.08 -1.77 -39.49
C ASP A 4 -28.65 -1.28 -39.83
N ALA A 5 -27.92 -0.81 -38.87
CA ALA A 5 -26.54 -0.35 -39.01
C ALA A 5 -25.56 -1.53 -39.14
N LYS A 6 -24.49 -1.33 -39.94
CA LYS A 6 -23.43 -2.33 -40.18
C LYS A 6 -22.06 -1.76 -39.84
N GLY A 7 -21.12 -2.67 -39.57
CA GLY A 7 -19.71 -2.34 -39.36
C GLY A 7 -19.46 -1.24 -38.31
N LYS A 8 -18.59 -0.29 -38.63
CA LYS A 8 -18.19 0.78 -37.68
C LYS A 8 -19.37 1.62 -37.17
N MET A 9 -20.37 1.90 -38.04
CA MET A 9 -21.55 2.67 -37.62
C MET A 9 -22.35 1.94 -36.54
N ARG A 10 -22.48 0.61 -36.66
CA ARG A 10 -23.15 -0.21 -35.63
C ARG A 10 -22.44 -0.14 -34.29
N ILE A 11 -21.10 -0.20 -34.30
CA ILE A 11 -20.27 -0.07 -33.08
C ILE A 11 -20.48 1.29 -32.41
N VAL A 12 -20.48 2.39 -33.18
CA VAL A 12 -20.74 3.75 -32.68
C VAL A 12 -22.12 3.87 -32.05
N LEU A 13 -23.15 3.30 -32.68
CA LEU A 13 -24.51 3.29 -32.15
C LEU A 13 -24.61 2.47 -30.86
N MET A 14 -23.89 1.34 -30.76
CA MET A 14 -23.80 0.55 -29.51
C MET A 14 -23.15 1.35 -28.36
N ASP A 15 -22.04 2.04 -28.61
CA ASP A 15 -21.40 2.92 -27.63
C ASP A 15 -22.35 4.04 -27.17
N LEU A 16 -23.10 4.64 -28.12
CA LEU A 16 -24.07 5.68 -27.81
C LEU A 16 -25.21 5.19 -26.90
N VAL A 17 -25.81 4.02 -27.19
CA VAL A 17 -26.87 3.46 -26.32
C VAL A 17 -26.33 3.00 -24.97
N ALA A 18 -25.10 2.50 -24.92
CA ALA A 18 -24.40 2.16 -23.69
C ALA A 18 -24.20 3.40 -22.81
N ARG A 19 -23.66 4.49 -23.35
CA ARG A 19 -23.46 5.77 -22.63
C ARG A 19 -24.77 6.36 -22.12
N ARG A 20 -25.84 6.25 -22.94
CA ARG A 20 -27.18 6.67 -22.52
C ARG A 20 -27.90 5.69 -21.60
N ARG A 21 -27.33 4.52 -21.37
CA ARG A 21 -27.90 3.44 -20.52
C ARG A 21 -29.33 3.09 -20.98
N THR A 22 -29.53 2.97 -22.28
CA THR A 22 -30.84 2.70 -22.86
C THR A 22 -31.20 1.23 -22.69
N ALA A 23 -31.90 0.88 -21.59
CA ALA A 23 -32.28 -0.50 -21.27
C ALA A 23 -33.04 -1.22 -22.39
N ALA A 24 -33.90 -0.50 -23.13
CA ALA A 24 -34.61 -1.03 -24.29
C ALA A 24 -33.70 -1.55 -25.44
N ALA A 25 -32.40 -1.20 -25.42
CA ALA A 25 -31.43 -1.71 -26.40
C ALA A 25 -30.88 -3.11 -26.04
N ALA A 26 -31.14 -3.64 -24.86
CA ALA A 26 -30.58 -4.92 -24.39
C ALA A 26 -30.87 -6.10 -25.35
N PRO A 27 -32.08 -6.28 -25.94
CA PRO A 27 -32.32 -7.35 -26.88
C PRO A 27 -31.51 -7.20 -28.19
N ALA A 28 -31.35 -5.97 -28.70
CA ALA A 28 -30.58 -5.70 -29.91
C ALA A 28 -29.06 -5.89 -29.68
N LEU A 29 -28.56 -5.49 -28.51
CA LEU A 29 -27.19 -5.75 -28.10
C LEU A 29 -26.95 -7.25 -27.89
N GLY A 30 -27.91 -7.97 -27.30
CA GLY A 30 -27.85 -9.43 -27.15
C GLY A 30 -27.68 -10.16 -28.51
N LYS A 31 -28.47 -9.77 -29.53
CA LYS A 31 -28.29 -10.31 -30.88
C LYS A 31 -26.94 -9.94 -31.50
N ALA A 32 -26.46 -8.72 -31.27
CA ALA A 32 -25.18 -8.26 -31.79
C ALA A 32 -23.97 -8.91 -31.09
N ALA A 33 -24.16 -9.45 -29.90
CA ALA A 33 -23.13 -10.21 -29.20
C ALA A 33 -22.80 -11.54 -29.92
N ASP A 34 -23.64 -12.01 -30.83
CA ASP A 34 -23.41 -13.21 -31.65
C ASP A 34 -23.03 -12.87 -33.09
N ASP A 35 -22.66 -11.64 -33.39
CA ASP A 35 -22.26 -11.18 -34.72
C ASP A 35 -20.98 -11.90 -35.20
N ALA A 36 -20.88 -12.09 -36.53
CA ALA A 36 -19.68 -12.67 -37.14
C ALA A 36 -18.41 -11.82 -36.92
N ASP A 37 -18.57 -10.49 -36.88
CA ASP A 37 -17.46 -9.54 -36.64
C ASP A 37 -17.09 -9.50 -35.15
N PRO A 38 -15.86 -9.88 -34.78
CA PRO A 38 -15.37 -9.83 -33.37
C PRO A 38 -15.44 -8.44 -32.73
N ALA A 39 -15.25 -7.37 -33.55
CA ALA A 39 -15.33 -6.01 -33.02
C ALA A 39 -16.77 -5.61 -32.68
N VAL A 40 -17.75 -6.07 -33.47
CA VAL A 40 -19.17 -5.89 -33.16
C VAL A 40 -19.56 -6.68 -31.91
N ARG A 41 -19.11 -7.96 -31.80
CA ARG A 41 -19.37 -8.76 -30.58
C ARG A 41 -18.84 -8.07 -29.33
N ALA A 42 -17.57 -7.64 -29.36
CA ALA A 42 -16.95 -6.97 -28.22
C ALA A 42 -17.68 -5.67 -27.81
N ALA A 43 -18.05 -4.85 -28.80
CA ALA A 43 -18.82 -3.62 -28.55
C ALA A 43 -20.23 -3.91 -28.00
N ALA A 44 -20.90 -4.97 -28.50
CA ALA A 44 -22.20 -5.39 -28.00
C ALA A 44 -22.14 -5.87 -26.54
N LEU A 45 -21.13 -6.67 -26.18
CA LEU A 45 -20.93 -7.17 -24.82
C LEU A 45 -20.60 -6.03 -23.83
N ALA A 46 -19.74 -5.08 -24.25
CA ALA A 46 -19.48 -3.88 -23.45
C ALA A 46 -20.76 -3.05 -23.27
N GLY A 47 -21.56 -2.90 -24.34
CA GLY A 47 -22.85 -2.23 -24.29
C GLY A 47 -23.87 -2.92 -23.37
N LEU A 48 -23.91 -4.25 -23.40
CA LEU A 48 -24.75 -5.03 -22.48
C LEU A 48 -24.39 -4.71 -21.02
N GLY A 49 -23.11 -4.69 -20.64
CA GLY A 49 -22.68 -4.35 -19.28
C GLY A 49 -23.25 -3.02 -18.76
N ALA A 50 -23.50 -2.07 -19.65
CA ALA A 50 -24.07 -0.77 -19.30
C ALA A 50 -25.60 -0.78 -19.11
N VAL A 51 -26.33 -1.77 -19.65
CA VAL A 51 -27.79 -1.74 -19.71
C VAL A 51 -28.51 -2.89 -19.03
N ILE A 52 -27.85 -4.08 -18.88
CA ILE A 52 -28.48 -5.26 -18.26
C ILE A 52 -28.39 -5.23 -16.73
N GLU A 53 -29.23 -6.02 -16.09
CA GLU A 53 -29.26 -6.18 -14.64
C GLU A 53 -28.46 -7.39 -14.16
N THR A 54 -28.26 -7.50 -12.85
CA THR A 54 -27.49 -8.56 -12.20
C THR A 54 -28.05 -9.97 -12.45
N ALA A 55 -29.31 -10.10 -12.83
CA ALA A 55 -29.92 -11.38 -13.25
C ALA A 55 -29.22 -12.01 -14.46
N TYR A 56 -28.52 -11.21 -15.29
CA TYR A 56 -27.80 -11.69 -16.46
C TYR A 56 -26.36 -12.17 -16.17
N LEU A 57 -25.84 -11.99 -14.95
CA LEU A 57 -24.48 -12.41 -14.59
C LEU A 57 -24.19 -13.88 -14.93
N PRO A 58 -25.08 -14.86 -14.67
CA PRO A 58 -24.84 -16.25 -15.06
C PRO A 58 -24.64 -16.44 -16.57
N LYS A 59 -25.35 -15.70 -17.40
CA LYS A 59 -25.19 -15.79 -18.85
C LYS A 59 -23.86 -15.23 -19.32
N LEU A 60 -23.40 -14.11 -18.72
CA LEU A 60 -22.10 -13.52 -19.03
C LEU A 60 -20.95 -14.45 -18.60
N THR A 61 -21.03 -15.05 -17.41
CA THR A 61 -20.01 -15.99 -16.93
C THR A 61 -19.96 -17.27 -17.74
N ALA A 62 -21.11 -17.83 -18.15
CA ALA A 62 -21.17 -18.99 -19.05
C ALA A 62 -20.53 -18.70 -20.41
N ARG A 63 -20.78 -17.51 -20.96
CA ARG A 63 -20.16 -17.08 -22.22
C ARG A 63 -18.65 -16.88 -22.07
N LEU A 64 -18.20 -16.34 -20.93
CA LEU A 64 -16.79 -16.18 -20.63
C LEU A 64 -16.05 -17.53 -20.59
N ALA A 65 -16.71 -18.60 -20.17
CA ALA A 65 -16.15 -19.95 -20.15
C ALA A 65 -15.96 -20.55 -21.57
N THR A 66 -16.70 -20.09 -22.54
CA THR A 66 -16.69 -20.66 -23.92
C THR A 66 -15.90 -19.81 -24.92
N THR A 67 -15.70 -18.51 -24.64
CA THR A 67 -14.99 -17.65 -25.57
C THR A 67 -13.49 -17.95 -25.63
N LYS A 68 -12.96 -17.98 -26.88
CA LYS A 68 -11.52 -18.08 -27.16
C LYS A 68 -10.90 -16.75 -27.62
N ASP A 69 -11.75 -15.76 -27.87
CA ASP A 69 -11.33 -14.44 -28.32
C ASP A 69 -10.96 -13.55 -27.12
N ALA A 70 -9.72 -13.08 -27.07
CA ALA A 70 -9.22 -12.26 -25.99
C ALA A 70 -9.93 -10.91 -25.86
N LYS A 71 -10.38 -10.30 -26.98
CA LYS A 71 -11.13 -9.04 -26.95
C LYS A 71 -12.54 -9.26 -26.41
N GLU A 72 -13.17 -10.36 -26.81
CA GLU A 72 -14.47 -10.75 -26.29
C GLU A 72 -14.39 -11.05 -24.78
N ALA A 73 -13.37 -11.80 -24.34
CA ALA A 73 -13.14 -12.07 -22.92
C ALA A 73 -12.94 -10.77 -22.11
N ALA A 74 -12.18 -9.83 -22.63
CA ALA A 74 -11.99 -8.52 -21.98
C ALA A 74 -13.29 -7.70 -21.93
N ALA A 75 -14.12 -7.76 -22.97
CA ALA A 75 -15.43 -7.09 -22.99
C ALA A 75 -16.40 -7.73 -21.98
N LEU A 76 -16.37 -9.05 -21.81
CA LEU A 76 -17.14 -9.78 -20.80
C LEU A 76 -16.70 -9.43 -19.38
N ASP A 77 -15.38 -9.37 -19.11
CA ASP A 77 -14.87 -8.92 -17.81
C ASP A 77 -15.37 -7.52 -17.46
N LYS A 78 -15.28 -6.60 -18.44
CA LYS A 78 -15.80 -5.25 -18.27
C LYS A 78 -17.32 -5.26 -18.04
N ALA A 79 -18.08 -6.05 -18.77
CA ALA A 79 -19.51 -6.17 -18.59
C ALA A 79 -19.88 -6.67 -17.19
N LEU A 80 -19.19 -7.71 -16.69
CA LEU A 80 -19.37 -8.22 -15.31
C LEU A 80 -19.13 -7.12 -14.27
N GLN A 81 -18.05 -6.35 -14.43
CA GLN A 81 -17.72 -5.24 -13.55
C GLN A 81 -18.78 -4.14 -13.60
N ASP A 82 -19.15 -3.70 -14.79
CA ASP A 82 -20.10 -2.61 -15.01
C ASP A 82 -21.49 -2.94 -14.44
N VAL A 83 -21.96 -4.18 -14.61
CA VAL A 83 -23.23 -4.67 -14.03
C VAL A 83 -23.19 -4.64 -12.52
N CYS A 84 -22.12 -5.17 -11.90
CA CYS A 84 -22.01 -5.20 -10.44
C CYS A 84 -21.83 -3.80 -9.82
N LEU A 85 -20.99 -2.95 -10.43
CA LEU A 85 -20.72 -1.59 -9.91
C LEU A 85 -21.93 -0.66 -10.06
N ARG A 86 -22.76 -0.89 -11.06
CA ARG A 86 -23.97 -0.11 -11.32
C ARG A 86 -25.15 -0.53 -10.45
N SER A 87 -25.12 -1.73 -9.90
CA SER A 87 -26.17 -2.20 -9.00
C SER A 87 -26.30 -1.28 -7.79
N GLN A 88 -27.55 -0.94 -7.41
CA GLN A 88 -27.84 -0.22 -6.18
C GLN A 88 -27.42 -1.03 -4.94
N ASP A 89 -27.63 -2.33 -4.99
CA ASP A 89 -27.16 -3.30 -3.99
C ASP A 89 -25.93 -4.06 -4.54
N ARG A 90 -24.75 -3.58 -4.20
CA ARG A 90 -23.48 -4.19 -4.60
C ARG A 90 -23.23 -5.52 -3.88
N GLU A 91 -23.72 -5.68 -2.67
CA GLU A 91 -23.57 -6.93 -1.92
C GLU A 91 -24.39 -8.04 -2.57
N ALA A 92 -25.64 -7.77 -2.95
CA ALA A 92 -26.44 -8.71 -3.71
C ALA A 92 -25.85 -9.02 -5.09
N ALA A 93 -25.27 -8.02 -5.78
CA ALA A 93 -24.58 -8.23 -7.04
C ALA A 93 -23.35 -9.13 -6.88
N ALA A 94 -22.53 -8.88 -5.87
CA ALA A 94 -21.38 -9.71 -5.53
C ALA A 94 -21.81 -11.16 -5.19
N ALA A 95 -22.87 -11.31 -4.40
CA ALA A 95 -23.40 -12.63 -4.07
C ALA A 95 -23.87 -13.39 -5.32
N ARG A 96 -24.57 -12.73 -6.24
CA ARG A 96 -25.01 -13.35 -7.52
C ARG A 96 -23.83 -13.73 -8.41
N LEU A 97 -22.80 -12.90 -8.49
CA LEU A 97 -21.59 -13.21 -9.23
C LEU A 97 -20.85 -14.40 -8.58
N ALA A 98 -20.69 -14.39 -7.25
CA ALA A 98 -20.05 -15.47 -6.52
C ALA A 98 -20.79 -16.82 -6.69
N ALA A 99 -22.11 -16.79 -6.77
CA ALA A 99 -22.94 -17.97 -6.99
C ALA A 99 -22.69 -18.66 -8.34
N THR A 100 -22.03 -17.98 -9.29
CA THR A 100 -21.66 -18.60 -10.59
C THR A 100 -20.34 -19.39 -10.51
N MET A 101 -19.53 -19.23 -9.45
CA MET A 101 -18.22 -19.87 -9.31
C MET A 101 -18.25 -21.41 -9.32
N PRO A 102 -19.20 -22.12 -8.69
CA PRO A 102 -19.19 -23.57 -8.71
C PRO A 102 -19.25 -24.18 -10.11
N ALA A 103 -20.02 -23.56 -11.01
CA ALA A 103 -20.19 -24.00 -12.41
C ALA A 103 -19.09 -23.51 -13.36
N ALA A 104 -18.23 -22.58 -12.91
CA ALA A 104 -17.15 -21.99 -13.72
C ALA A 104 -15.89 -22.88 -13.72
N ASP A 105 -15.13 -22.83 -14.81
CA ASP A 105 -13.78 -23.40 -14.88
C ASP A 105 -12.73 -22.56 -14.11
N GLY A 106 -11.50 -23.05 -14.00
CA GLY A 106 -10.43 -22.38 -13.29
C GLY A 106 -10.17 -20.95 -13.76
N PRO A 107 -9.95 -20.69 -15.06
CA PRO A 107 -9.74 -19.37 -15.60
C PRO A 107 -10.88 -18.40 -15.33
N VAL A 108 -12.13 -18.85 -15.48
CA VAL A 108 -13.32 -18.01 -15.20
C VAL A 108 -13.43 -17.71 -13.70
N LYS A 109 -13.16 -18.67 -12.81
CA LYS A 109 -13.11 -18.43 -11.35
C LYS A 109 -12.12 -17.32 -11.01
N VAL A 110 -10.93 -17.31 -11.61
CA VAL A 110 -9.92 -16.25 -11.40
C VAL A 110 -10.47 -14.90 -11.82
N ARG A 111 -11.11 -14.77 -12.97
CA ARG A 111 -11.72 -13.53 -13.46
C ARG A 111 -12.86 -13.04 -12.57
N ILE A 112 -13.66 -13.95 -12.04
CA ILE A 112 -14.70 -13.65 -11.05
C ILE A 112 -14.06 -13.05 -9.79
N LEU A 113 -12.97 -13.63 -9.25
CA LEU A 113 -12.27 -13.07 -8.08
C LEU A 113 -11.72 -11.67 -8.35
N GLU A 114 -11.17 -11.43 -9.54
CA GLU A 114 -10.67 -10.10 -9.96
C GLU A 114 -11.82 -9.08 -10.04
N THR A 115 -12.97 -9.48 -10.56
CA THR A 115 -14.18 -8.63 -10.59
C THR A 115 -14.68 -8.34 -9.18
N LEU A 116 -14.75 -9.34 -8.29
CA LEU A 116 -15.14 -9.18 -6.90
C LEU A 116 -14.20 -8.22 -6.13
N ASN A 117 -12.89 -8.22 -6.44
CA ASN A 117 -11.96 -7.23 -5.88
C ASN A 117 -12.29 -5.78 -6.28
N ILE A 118 -12.81 -5.59 -7.51
CA ILE A 118 -13.21 -4.27 -7.99
C ILE A 118 -14.54 -3.84 -7.36
N VAL A 119 -15.49 -4.77 -7.22
CA VAL A 119 -16.79 -4.54 -6.59
C VAL A 119 -16.61 -4.19 -5.11
N GLY A 120 -15.72 -4.93 -4.41
CA GLY A 120 -15.48 -4.75 -2.98
C GLY A 120 -16.64 -5.27 -2.13
N GLY A 121 -16.65 -4.89 -0.85
CA GLY A 121 -17.70 -5.24 0.09
C GLY A 121 -17.49 -6.59 0.79
N ALA A 122 -18.38 -6.87 1.76
CA ALA A 122 -18.24 -8.03 2.65
C ALA A 122 -18.40 -9.36 1.91
N LYS A 123 -19.37 -9.46 1.01
CA LYS A 123 -19.63 -10.70 0.26
C LYS A 123 -18.52 -11.02 -0.74
N SER A 124 -17.97 -9.99 -1.39
CA SER A 124 -16.80 -10.16 -2.24
C SER A 124 -15.59 -10.67 -1.44
N LEU A 125 -15.35 -10.05 -0.28
CA LEU A 125 -14.23 -10.41 0.59
C LEU A 125 -14.37 -11.83 1.14
N GLU A 126 -15.56 -12.24 1.57
CA GLU A 126 -15.87 -13.60 2.01
C GLU A 126 -15.55 -14.63 0.92
N THR A 127 -16.00 -14.35 -0.31
CA THR A 127 -15.79 -15.24 -1.47
C THR A 127 -14.30 -15.39 -1.80
N VAL A 128 -13.57 -14.29 -1.82
CA VAL A 128 -12.12 -14.29 -2.07
C VAL A 128 -11.37 -15.01 -0.93
N ALA A 129 -11.79 -14.81 0.32
CA ALA A 129 -11.23 -15.51 1.48
C ALA A 129 -11.45 -17.03 1.43
N ALA A 130 -12.63 -17.48 0.99
CA ALA A 130 -12.91 -18.90 0.77
C ALA A 130 -12.02 -19.48 -0.33
N ALA A 131 -11.85 -18.75 -1.45
CA ALA A 131 -10.94 -19.16 -2.53
C ALA A 131 -9.47 -19.23 -2.09
N ALA A 132 -9.04 -18.39 -1.15
CA ALA A 132 -7.70 -18.44 -0.58
C ALA A 132 -7.43 -19.69 0.28
N ARG A 133 -8.49 -20.39 0.72
CA ARG A 133 -8.42 -21.67 1.46
C ARG A 133 -8.66 -22.89 0.57
N SER A 134 -8.85 -22.69 -0.75
CA SER A 134 -9.10 -23.78 -1.70
C SER A 134 -7.88 -24.68 -1.85
N ASP A 135 -8.13 -25.98 -2.07
CA ASP A 135 -7.09 -26.96 -2.43
C ASP A 135 -6.56 -26.71 -3.85
N ASN A 136 -7.34 -26.09 -4.72
CA ASN A 136 -6.92 -25.70 -6.05
C ASN A 136 -5.85 -24.62 -5.96
N LYS A 137 -4.61 -24.97 -6.34
CA LYS A 137 -3.42 -24.13 -6.22
C LYS A 137 -3.53 -22.84 -7.04
N GLU A 138 -4.11 -22.89 -8.24
CA GLU A 138 -4.25 -21.72 -9.12
C GLU A 138 -5.27 -20.75 -8.57
N LEU A 139 -6.40 -21.24 -8.10
CA LEU A 139 -7.45 -20.43 -7.48
C LEU A 139 -6.95 -19.79 -6.19
N ARG A 140 -6.25 -20.56 -5.35
CA ARG A 140 -5.63 -20.06 -4.13
C ARG A 140 -4.60 -18.95 -4.43
N ASP A 141 -3.72 -19.15 -5.41
CA ASP A 141 -2.74 -18.13 -5.81
C ASP A 141 -3.41 -16.84 -6.32
N ALA A 142 -4.47 -16.97 -7.12
CA ALA A 142 -5.26 -15.83 -7.59
C ALA A 142 -5.92 -15.09 -6.43
N ALA A 143 -6.52 -15.81 -5.48
CA ALA A 143 -7.14 -15.22 -4.29
C ALA A 143 -6.14 -14.43 -3.44
N PHE A 144 -4.93 -14.96 -3.21
CA PHE A 144 -3.87 -14.22 -2.50
C PHE A 144 -3.37 -13.00 -3.27
N ARG A 145 -3.35 -13.03 -4.61
CA ARG A 145 -3.05 -11.83 -5.42
C ARG A 145 -4.13 -10.77 -5.25
N VAL A 146 -5.39 -11.18 -5.26
CA VAL A 146 -6.55 -10.30 -5.07
C VAL A 146 -6.54 -9.68 -3.67
N LEU A 147 -6.39 -10.49 -2.61
CA LEU A 147 -6.27 -10.00 -1.22
C LEU A 147 -5.09 -9.04 -1.05
N GLY A 148 -3.97 -9.32 -1.72
CA GLY A 148 -2.80 -8.44 -1.73
C GLY A 148 -3.06 -7.04 -2.30
N LYS A 149 -4.10 -6.89 -3.12
CA LYS A 149 -4.53 -5.63 -3.75
C LYS A 149 -5.84 -5.08 -3.16
N TRP A 150 -6.41 -5.72 -2.13
CA TRP A 150 -7.68 -5.32 -1.55
C TRP A 150 -7.67 -3.86 -1.09
N LYS A 151 -8.77 -3.14 -1.34
CA LYS A 151 -8.80 -1.67 -1.25
C LYS A 151 -9.47 -1.13 0.03
N SER A 152 -9.67 -1.97 1.04
CA SER A 152 -10.22 -1.54 2.33
C SER A 152 -9.51 -2.21 3.50
N VAL A 153 -9.76 -1.67 4.69
CA VAL A 153 -9.21 -2.19 5.96
C VAL A 153 -9.86 -3.51 6.40
N ASP A 154 -10.97 -3.89 5.78
CA ASP A 154 -11.78 -5.04 6.18
C ASP A 154 -11.09 -6.37 5.91
N ALA A 155 -10.14 -6.40 4.97
CA ALA A 155 -9.35 -7.59 4.69
C ALA A 155 -8.30 -7.90 5.78
N ALA A 156 -8.01 -6.97 6.70
CA ALA A 156 -6.95 -7.17 7.69
C ALA A 156 -7.16 -8.39 8.59
N PRO A 157 -8.34 -8.64 9.18
CA PRO A 157 -8.58 -9.84 10.00
C PRO A 157 -8.39 -11.15 9.21
N ILE A 158 -8.88 -11.16 7.96
CA ILE A 158 -8.77 -12.33 7.07
C ILE A 158 -7.32 -12.62 6.69
N LEU A 159 -6.55 -11.57 6.39
CA LEU A 159 -5.14 -11.71 6.07
C LEU A 159 -4.32 -12.23 7.25
N LEU A 160 -4.66 -11.79 8.48
CA LEU A 160 -4.02 -12.29 9.69
C LEU A 160 -4.39 -13.75 9.95
N ASP A 161 -5.66 -14.12 9.78
CA ASP A 161 -6.11 -15.50 9.89
C ASP A 161 -5.42 -16.41 8.86
N LEU A 162 -5.36 -16.00 7.60
CA LEU A 162 -4.65 -16.73 6.55
C LEU A 162 -3.14 -16.85 6.86
N HIS A 163 -2.51 -15.81 7.40
CA HIS A 163 -1.11 -15.89 7.83
C HIS A 163 -0.89 -16.96 8.90
N ASN A 164 -1.80 -17.07 9.86
CA ASN A 164 -1.66 -18.02 10.97
C ASN A 164 -1.97 -19.47 10.54
N ASN A 165 -2.97 -19.66 9.70
CA ASN A 165 -3.59 -20.96 9.48
C ASN A 165 -3.26 -21.63 8.13
N VAL A 166 -2.64 -20.95 7.16
CA VAL A 166 -2.20 -21.56 5.90
C VAL A 166 -0.84 -22.22 6.10
N ASP A 167 -0.64 -23.44 5.60
CA ASP A 167 0.63 -24.18 5.78
C ASP A 167 1.77 -23.66 4.89
N ASP A 168 1.46 -23.27 3.65
CA ASP A 168 2.46 -22.83 2.68
C ASP A 168 3.10 -21.50 3.09
N LYS A 169 4.40 -21.53 3.36
CA LYS A 169 5.22 -20.36 3.77
C LYS A 169 5.10 -19.19 2.80
N ARG A 170 4.97 -19.43 1.50
CA ARG A 170 4.83 -18.40 0.48
C ARG A 170 3.53 -17.61 0.69
N PHE A 171 2.44 -18.29 0.96
CA PHE A 171 1.15 -17.65 1.23
C PHE A 171 1.13 -16.96 2.59
N LYS A 172 1.76 -17.53 3.63
CA LYS A 172 1.97 -16.84 4.92
C LYS A 172 2.66 -15.48 4.72
N ILE A 173 3.76 -15.46 3.96
CA ILE A 173 4.50 -14.22 3.67
C ILE A 173 3.63 -13.23 2.89
N ARG A 174 2.88 -13.67 1.88
CA ARG A 174 1.98 -12.80 1.12
C ARG A 174 0.89 -12.19 2.00
N ALA A 175 0.29 -12.98 2.89
CA ALA A 175 -0.75 -12.53 3.81
C ALA A 175 -0.25 -11.48 4.79
N ILE A 176 0.89 -11.71 5.48
CA ILE A 176 1.42 -10.75 6.45
C ILE A 176 1.87 -9.45 5.77
N ARG A 177 2.45 -9.52 4.57
CA ARG A 177 2.82 -8.32 3.80
C ARG A 177 1.60 -7.52 3.37
N ALA A 178 0.52 -8.19 2.94
CA ALA A 178 -0.74 -7.52 2.61
C ALA A 178 -1.37 -6.87 3.85
N TYR A 179 -1.31 -7.53 5.01
CA TYR A 179 -1.74 -6.99 6.30
C TYR A 179 -0.96 -5.71 6.67
N ILE A 180 0.37 -5.73 6.56
CA ILE A 180 1.24 -4.56 6.81
C ILE A 180 0.95 -3.45 5.80
N ARG A 181 0.70 -3.79 4.52
CA ARG A 181 0.32 -2.83 3.49
C ARG A 181 -0.97 -2.08 3.86
N ILE A 182 -1.96 -2.77 4.41
CA ILE A 182 -3.20 -2.13 4.88
C ILE A 182 -2.88 -1.09 5.96
N ALA A 183 -2.08 -1.43 6.96
CA ALA A 183 -1.67 -0.50 8.01
C ALA A 183 -0.91 0.73 7.45
N ARG A 184 -0.17 0.56 6.34
CA ARG A 184 0.61 1.61 5.70
C ARG A 184 -0.22 2.53 4.80
N GLN A 185 -1.23 2.00 4.10
CA GLN A 185 -1.87 2.70 2.96
C GLN A 185 -3.25 3.28 3.28
N PHE A 186 -3.99 2.68 4.21
CA PHE A 186 -5.37 3.07 4.44
C PHE A 186 -5.52 3.97 5.66
N ASP A 187 -6.51 4.86 5.58
CA ASP A 187 -6.90 5.66 6.73
C ASP A 187 -7.59 4.78 7.77
N MET A 188 -7.22 4.99 9.03
CA MET A 188 -7.76 4.29 10.19
C MET A 188 -7.39 5.00 11.48
N PRO A 189 -8.11 4.76 12.62
CA PRO A 189 -7.73 5.25 13.93
C PRO A 189 -6.28 4.87 14.31
N ALA A 190 -5.59 5.77 14.97
CA ALA A 190 -4.17 5.59 15.37
C ALA A 190 -3.98 4.31 16.20
N GLU A 191 -4.89 4.05 17.12
CA GLU A 191 -4.89 2.88 18.01
C GLU A 191 -5.00 1.58 17.22
N ARG A 192 -5.88 1.55 16.21
CA ARG A 192 -6.03 0.39 15.32
C ARG A 192 -4.74 0.13 14.54
N ARG A 193 -4.12 1.20 13.99
CA ARG A 193 -2.85 1.09 13.27
C ARG A 193 -1.74 0.58 14.17
N ALA A 194 -1.63 1.09 15.39
CA ALA A 194 -0.66 0.65 16.37
C ALA A 194 -0.86 -0.83 16.75
N ALA A 195 -2.11 -1.25 16.98
CA ALA A 195 -2.43 -2.65 17.25
C ALA A 195 -2.03 -3.57 16.07
N MET A 196 -2.28 -3.14 14.83
CA MET A 196 -1.85 -3.87 13.65
C MET A 196 -0.32 -3.98 13.56
N CYS A 197 0.41 -2.91 13.86
CA CYS A 197 1.88 -2.93 13.87
C CYS A 197 2.43 -3.88 14.94
N ARG A 198 1.89 -3.86 16.16
CA ARG A 198 2.28 -4.81 17.24
C ARG A 198 2.02 -6.25 16.81
N THR A 199 0.85 -6.53 16.28
CA THR A 199 0.50 -7.88 15.80
C THR A 199 1.46 -8.33 14.71
N ALA A 200 1.74 -7.49 13.71
CA ALA A 200 2.64 -7.84 12.62
C ALA A 200 4.08 -8.09 13.10
N LEU A 201 4.62 -7.28 14.03
CA LEU A 201 5.94 -7.50 14.63
C LEU A 201 6.02 -8.83 15.40
N LYS A 202 4.93 -9.20 16.09
CA LYS A 202 4.85 -10.43 16.86
C LYS A 202 4.73 -11.67 15.98
N THR A 203 3.92 -11.60 14.93
CA THR A 203 3.57 -12.77 14.12
C THR A 203 4.48 -12.98 12.91
N ALA A 204 5.04 -11.92 12.32
CA ALA A 204 5.94 -12.05 11.18
C ALA A 204 7.20 -12.85 11.56
N ALA A 205 7.44 -13.95 10.84
CA ALA A 205 8.58 -14.82 11.08
C ALA A 205 9.90 -14.24 10.55
N ARG A 206 9.84 -13.39 9.51
CA ARG A 206 11.01 -12.86 8.80
C ARG A 206 11.32 -11.45 9.22
N ASP A 207 12.59 -11.17 9.51
CA ASP A 207 13.04 -9.80 9.83
C ASP A 207 12.77 -8.80 8.71
N ALA A 208 12.87 -9.24 7.43
CA ALA A 208 12.51 -8.41 6.28
C ALA A 208 11.05 -7.94 6.31
N ASP A 209 10.12 -8.74 6.82
CA ASP A 209 8.72 -8.36 6.94
C ASP A 209 8.49 -7.46 8.18
N LYS A 210 9.23 -7.69 9.27
CA LYS A 210 9.24 -6.80 10.44
C LYS A 210 9.80 -5.42 10.11
N ARG A 211 10.81 -5.32 9.24
CA ARG A 211 11.33 -4.03 8.75
C ARG A 211 10.27 -3.20 8.03
N LEU A 212 9.36 -3.84 7.27
CA LEU A 212 8.23 -3.12 6.67
C LEU A 212 7.30 -2.49 7.72
N VAL A 213 7.18 -3.10 8.91
CA VAL A 213 6.42 -2.50 10.02
C VAL A 213 7.13 -1.25 10.55
N LEU A 214 8.45 -1.28 10.67
CA LEU A 214 9.24 -0.12 11.09
C LEU A 214 9.03 1.10 10.17
N GLU A 215 8.87 0.87 8.85
CA GLU A 215 8.50 1.93 7.90
C GLU A 215 7.11 2.53 8.21
N VAL A 216 6.13 1.69 8.61
CA VAL A 216 4.80 2.16 9.00
C VAL A 216 4.88 3.03 10.26
N LEU A 217 5.67 2.58 11.26
CA LEU A 217 5.86 3.34 12.50
C LEU A 217 6.41 4.74 12.22
N LEU A 218 7.44 4.85 11.37
CA LEU A 218 8.06 6.14 11.02
C LEU A 218 7.15 7.03 10.19
N ARG A 219 6.26 6.43 9.37
CA ARG A 219 5.31 7.16 8.54
C ARG A 219 4.20 7.83 9.35
N TYR A 220 3.76 7.20 10.45
CA TYR A 220 2.68 7.66 11.32
C TYR A 220 3.20 7.89 12.75
N PRO A 221 4.05 8.90 12.95
CA PRO A 221 4.74 9.09 14.22
C PRO A 221 3.77 9.48 15.34
N SER A 222 3.83 8.76 16.45
CA SER A 222 3.12 9.03 17.70
C SER A 222 3.90 8.46 18.88
N ASN A 223 3.54 8.84 20.11
CA ASN A 223 4.17 8.26 21.32
C ASN A 223 3.99 6.73 21.36
N GLU A 224 2.83 6.24 20.94
CA GLU A 224 2.54 4.82 20.89
C GLU A 224 3.39 4.08 19.83
N MET A 225 3.52 4.67 18.62
CA MET A 225 4.38 4.11 17.57
C MET A 225 5.86 4.13 17.97
N GLN A 226 6.29 5.14 18.72
CA GLN A 226 7.65 5.18 19.25
C GLN A 226 7.87 4.07 20.30
N ALA A 227 6.90 3.82 21.17
CA ALA A 227 6.98 2.72 22.15
C ALA A 227 7.10 1.35 21.44
N ILE A 228 6.36 1.15 20.36
CA ILE A 228 6.45 -0.07 19.54
C ILE A 228 7.86 -0.20 18.91
N ALA A 229 8.41 0.90 18.40
CA ALA A 229 9.76 0.89 17.82
C ALA A 229 10.83 0.58 18.87
N LEU A 230 10.69 1.10 20.09
CA LEU A 230 11.56 0.79 21.23
C LEU A 230 11.51 -0.69 21.63
N GLU A 231 10.32 -1.28 21.60
CA GLU A 231 10.17 -2.72 21.85
C GLU A 231 10.84 -3.55 20.74
N ALA A 232 10.64 -3.16 19.47
CA ALA A 232 11.31 -3.81 18.34
C ALA A 232 12.84 -3.71 18.42
N ALA A 233 13.39 -2.62 18.98
CA ALA A 233 14.82 -2.43 19.16
C ALA A 233 15.46 -3.41 20.15
N LYS A 234 14.68 -4.12 20.97
CA LYS A 234 15.17 -5.21 21.84
C LYS A 234 15.51 -6.47 21.03
N THR A 235 15.02 -6.59 19.82
CA THR A 235 15.35 -7.70 18.91
C THR A 235 16.68 -7.40 18.21
N PRO A 236 17.75 -8.21 18.39
CA PRO A 236 19.08 -7.90 17.84
C PRO A 236 19.08 -7.61 16.34
N ALA A 237 18.32 -8.40 15.56
CA ALA A 237 18.24 -8.27 14.10
C ALA A 237 17.49 -7.00 13.61
N LEU A 238 16.81 -6.27 14.50
CA LEU A 238 16.05 -5.06 14.19
C LEU A 238 16.57 -3.83 14.93
N LYS A 239 17.53 -4.02 15.84
CA LYS A 239 17.98 -3.01 16.79
C LYS A 239 18.32 -1.69 16.13
N ASP A 240 19.18 -1.72 15.13
CA ASP A 240 19.71 -0.51 14.51
C ASP A 240 18.64 0.24 13.72
N GLU A 241 17.86 -0.49 12.92
CA GLU A 241 16.76 0.12 12.13
C GLU A 241 15.64 0.66 13.03
N ALA A 242 15.26 -0.08 14.07
CA ALA A 242 14.25 0.37 15.03
C ALA A 242 14.71 1.61 15.79
N MET A 243 15.99 1.67 16.17
CA MET A 243 16.57 2.88 16.79
C MET A 243 16.58 4.08 15.85
N LEU A 244 16.86 3.89 14.56
CA LEU A 244 16.74 4.97 13.57
C LEU A 244 15.31 5.49 13.46
N VAL A 245 14.31 4.62 13.56
CA VAL A 245 12.89 5.01 13.60
C VAL A 245 12.58 5.84 14.83
N VAL A 246 13.02 5.40 16.03
CA VAL A 246 12.86 6.14 17.31
C VAL A 246 13.48 7.53 17.21
N ILE A 247 14.70 7.62 16.69
CA ILE A 247 15.44 8.87 16.49
C ILE A 247 14.69 9.78 15.50
N GLY A 248 14.22 9.22 14.39
CA GLY A 248 13.45 9.96 13.38
C GLY A 248 12.15 10.55 13.94
N MET A 249 11.44 9.79 14.79
CA MET A 249 10.24 10.28 15.49
C MET A 249 10.57 11.40 16.48
N ALA A 250 11.62 11.24 17.27
CA ALA A 250 12.07 12.27 18.20
C ALA A 250 12.51 13.55 17.48
N GLY A 251 13.09 13.45 16.29
CA GLY A 251 13.38 14.57 15.40
C GLY A 251 12.10 15.33 14.99
N LYS A 252 10.99 14.65 14.85
CA LYS A 252 9.65 15.21 14.60
C LYS A 252 8.95 15.72 15.89
N GLY A 253 9.62 15.72 17.02
CA GLY A 253 9.09 16.23 18.29
C GLY A 253 8.39 15.18 19.17
N ILE A 254 8.30 13.93 18.72
CA ILE A 254 7.66 12.85 19.49
C ILE A 254 8.58 12.41 20.65
N ASN A 255 8.07 12.53 21.87
CA ASN A 255 8.65 12.05 23.13
C ASN A 255 10.18 12.15 23.25
N ARG A 256 10.72 13.36 23.05
CA ARG A 256 12.18 13.62 23.11
C ARG A 256 12.80 13.30 24.47
N ALA A 257 12.04 13.44 25.57
CA ALA A 257 12.51 13.19 26.93
C ALA A 257 12.90 11.72 27.13
N GLU A 258 12.15 10.79 26.58
CA GLU A 258 12.41 9.34 26.70
C GLU A 258 13.55 8.85 25.80
N LEU A 259 13.91 9.62 24.76
CA LEU A 259 14.95 9.21 23.82
C LEU A 259 16.30 8.95 24.50
N GLY A 260 16.68 9.77 25.49
CA GLY A 260 17.93 9.59 26.23
C GLY A 260 17.98 8.26 27.00
N LYS A 261 16.88 7.90 27.65
CA LYS A 261 16.74 6.62 28.35
C LYS A 261 16.75 5.45 27.36
N ALA A 262 16.02 5.58 26.26
CA ALA A 262 15.95 4.57 25.23
C ALA A 262 17.32 4.29 24.56
N LEU A 263 18.09 5.33 24.29
CA LEU A 263 19.46 5.19 23.77
C LEU A 263 20.37 4.47 24.76
N ALA A 264 20.28 4.81 26.06
CA ALA A 264 21.06 4.14 27.10
C ALA A 264 20.69 2.65 27.20
N GLN A 265 19.40 2.33 27.19
CA GLN A 265 18.91 0.94 27.17
C GLN A 265 19.34 0.16 25.92
N ALA A 266 19.42 0.82 24.76
CA ALA A 266 19.94 0.24 23.54
C ALA A 266 21.46 0.07 23.52
N GLY A 267 22.16 0.43 24.64
CA GLY A 267 23.60 0.30 24.77
C GLY A 267 24.40 1.50 24.21
N HIS A 268 23.73 2.59 23.87
CA HIS A 268 24.40 3.83 23.48
C HIS A 268 24.82 4.63 24.72
N LYS A 269 26.05 4.42 25.17
CA LYS A 269 26.63 5.16 26.28
C LYS A 269 26.73 6.66 25.99
N PRO A 270 26.67 7.53 27.01
CA PRO A 270 27.02 8.94 26.88
C PRO A 270 28.37 9.12 26.20
N VAL A 271 28.45 10.09 25.30
CA VAL A 271 29.68 10.38 24.54
C VAL A 271 30.15 11.78 24.81
N LYS A 272 31.46 12.00 24.83
CA LYS A 272 32.04 13.34 24.80
C LYS A 272 32.03 13.78 23.32
N LEU A 273 31.07 14.64 22.97
CA LEU A 273 30.91 15.16 21.60
C LEU A 273 31.47 16.57 21.49
N GLU A 274 32.35 16.77 20.53
CA GLU A 274 32.87 18.08 20.11
C GLU A 274 32.50 18.31 18.62
N ILE A 275 31.78 19.39 18.33
CA ILE A 275 31.57 19.86 16.94
C ILE A 275 32.77 20.70 16.55
N VAL A 276 33.60 20.17 15.64
CA VAL A 276 34.80 20.86 15.16
C VAL A 276 34.41 21.94 14.19
N LYS A 277 33.67 21.59 13.15
CA LYS A 277 33.16 22.53 12.11
C LYS A 277 31.85 22.03 11.53
N ALA A 278 30.96 22.95 11.18
CA ALA A 278 29.73 22.61 10.49
C ALA A 278 29.35 23.68 9.47
N GLY A 279 28.96 23.26 8.28
CA GLY A 279 28.52 24.12 7.20
C GLY A 279 27.20 23.65 6.62
N TYR A 280 26.26 24.55 6.40
CA TYR A 280 24.97 24.28 5.79
C TYR A 280 24.79 25.06 4.50
N GLY A 281 24.51 24.38 3.39
CA GLY A 281 24.32 25.01 2.09
C GLY A 281 24.57 24.10 0.90
N ALA A 282 24.82 24.71 -0.27
CA ALA A 282 25.08 24.03 -1.53
C ALA A 282 26.25 24.69 -2.27
N GLY A 283 27.23 23.90 -2.70
CA GLY A 283 28.41 24.40 -3.43
C GLY A 283 29.16 25.49 -2.67
N LYS A 284 29.34 26.67 -3.31
CA LYS A 284 30.00 27.85 -2.71
C LYS A 284 29.07 28.62 -1.75
N LYS A 285 27.76 28.42 -1.84
CA LYS A 285 26.75 29.12 -0.99
C LYS A 285 26.54 28.32 0.30
N THR A 286 27.51 28.42 1.22
CA THR A 286 27.50 27.66 2.48
C THR A 286 27.62 28.61 3.66
N LYS A 287 26.76 28.46 4.66
CA LYS A 287 26.77 29.23 5.93
C LYS A 287 27.45 28.39 7.01
N ASP A 288 28.35 28.99 7.79
CA ASP A 288 28.90 28.33 9.00
C ASP A 288 27.84 28.30 10.10
N VAL A 289 27.53 27.09 10.55
CA VAL A 289 26.54 26.82 11.60
C VAL A 289 27.16 26.13 12.83
N THR A 290 28.48 26.14 12.90
CA THR A 290 29.26 25.48 13.98
C THR A 290 28.81 25.93 15.37
N LYS A 291 28.67 27.24 15.59
CA LYS A 291 28.25 27.80 16.89
C LYS A 291 26.84 27.34 17.28
N ILE A 292 25.92 27.30 16.33
CA ILE A 292 24.55 26.85 16.55
C ILE A 292 24.54 25.37 16.94
N LEU A 293 25.22 24.52 16.17
CA LEU A 293 25.27 23.10 16.47
C LEU A 293 25.92 22.80 17.83
N ARG A 294 26.99 23.50 18.21
CA ARG A 294 27.60 23.38 19.54
C ARG A 294 26.62 23.65 20.66
N GLN A 295 25.77 24.67 20.51
CA GLN A 295 24.74 25.02 21.50
C GLN A 295 23.74 23.87 21.74
N TYR A 296 23.40 23.11 20.71
CA TYR A 296 22.40 22.05 20.77
C TYR A 296 22.98 20.63 20.92
N ALA A 297 24.28 20.45 20.73
CA ALA A 297 24.94 19.13 20.80
C ALA A 297 24.90 18.48 22.20
N LYS A 298 25.09 19.24 23.28
CA LYS A 298 24.96 18.79 24.70
C LYS A 298 25.55 17.40 24.98
N ASN A 299 26.72 17.08 24.45
CA ASN A 299 27.37 15.77 24.61
C ASN A 299 26.48 14.55 24.21
N ARG A 300 25.62 14.74 23.23
CA ARG A 300 24.74 13.69 22.69
C ARG A 300 25.01 13.50 21.20
N ARG A 301 25.01 12.25 20.77
CA ARG A 301 25.17 11.89 19.33
C ARG A 301 24.02 12.36 18.46
N ILE A 302 22.86 12.68 19.07
CA ILE A 302 21.68 13.21 18.40
C ILE A 302 21.54 14.67 18.79
N ILE A 303 21.50 15.52 17.79
CA ILE A 303 21.35 16.97 17.96
C ILE A 303 19.94 17.35 17.54
N PHE A 304 19.16 17.88 18.48
CA PHE A 304 17.83 18.42 18.22
C PHE A 304 17.93 19.94 18.04
N LEU A 305 17.58 20.39 16.87
CA LEU A 305 17.42 21.82 16.57
C LEU A 305 16.05 22.32 17.03
N PRO A 306 15.88 23.63 17.22
CA PRO A 306 14.60 24.22 17.67
C PRO A 306 13.46 24.05 16.65
N SER A 307 13.77 23.92 15.36
CA SER A 307 12.81 23.66 14.28
C SER A 307 13.26 22.44 13.48
N ALA A 308 12.28 21.73 12.89
CA ALA A 308 12.54 20.67 11.91
C ALA A 308 13.15 21.26 10.61
N SER A 309 12.90 22.53 10.31
CA SER A 309 13.53 23.22 9.19
C SER A 309 14.92 23.72 9.57
N TYR A 310 15.92 23.28 8.79
CA TYR A 310 17.29 23.78 8.94
C TYR A 310 17.39 25.27 8.62
N ASN A 311 16.65 25.77 7.62
CA ASN A 311 16.62 27.18 7.29
C ASN A 311 16.18 28.02 8.49
N VAL A 312 15.14 27.62 9.20
CA VAL A 312 14.66 28.30 10.40
C VAL A 312 15.68 28.18 11.53
N SER A 313 16.21 26.99 11.79
CA SER A 313 17.14 26.74 12.89
C SER A 313 18.50 27.41 12.71
N PHE A 314 18.94 27.59 11.46
CA PHE A 314 20.22 28.19 11.12
C PHE A 314 20.13 29.68 10.72
N GLY A 315 18.94 30.29 10.83
CA GLY A 315 18.74 31.71 10.61
C GLY A 315 18.78 32.10 9.13
N GLY A 316 18.10 31.36 8.28
CA GLY A 316 17.88 31.70 6.86
C GLY A 316 18.34 30.61 5.89
N ASP A 317 17.93 30.77 4.63
CA ASP A 317 18.26 29.88 3.52
C ASP A 317 19.52 30.40 2.79
N PRO A 318 20.66 29.69 2.85
CA PRO A 318 21.90 30.13 2.20
C PRO A 318 21.87 29.91 0.68
N ALA A 319 20.99 29.09 0.15
CA ALA A 319 20.92 28.73 -1.27
C ALA A 319 19.47 28.46 -1.71
N PRO A 320 18.63 29.51 -1.89
CA PRO A 320 17.24 29.36 -2.29
C PRO A 320 17.10 28.54 -3.56
N ASN A 321 16.05 27.66 -3.59
CA ASN A 321 15.71 26.77 -4.70
C ASN A 321 16.77 25.69 -5.05
N ILE A 322 17.75 25.47 -4.17
CA ILE A 322 18.78 24.43 -4.33
C ILE A 322 18.70 23.48 -3.13
N VAL A 323 18.78 22.18 -3.37
CA VAL A 323 18.89 21.18 -2.30
C VAL A 323 20.21 21.36 -1.55
N LYS A 324 20.13 21.54 -0.24
CA LYS A 324 21.26 21.84 0.63
C LYS A 324 21.69 20.63 1.43
N GLN A 325 22.92 20.63 1.88
CA GLN A 325 23.49 19.63 2.77
C GLN A 325 24.05 20.28 4.03
N LEU A 326 23.96 19.59 5.14
CA LEU A 326 24.62 19.90 6.37
C LEU A 326 25.84 18.99 6.51
N LYS A 327 27.04 19.57 6.43
CA LYS A 327 28.31 18.88 6.62
C LYS A 327 28.84 19.15 8.01
N ILE A 328 29.17 18.13 8.77
CA ILE A 328 29.62 18.24 10.17
C ILE A 328 30.92 17.48 10.32
N LYS A 329 31.98 18.17 10.76
CA LYS A 329 33.20 17.55 11.31
C LYS A 329 33.08 17.56 12.84
N TYR A 330 33.32 16.43 13.45
CA TYR A 330 33.13 16.25 14.89
C TYR A 330 34.18 15.32 15.51
N ARG A 331 34.30 15.33 16.83
CA ARG A 331 35.03 14.32 17.59
C ARG A 331 34.09 13.65 18.57
N ILE A 332 34.13 12.32 18.62
CA ILE A 332 33.44 11.53 19.66
C ILE A 332 34.49 10.77 20.46
N ASN A 333 34.56 11.06 21.77
CA ASN A 333 35.55 10.47 22.67
C ASN A 333 37.00 10.63 22.14
N GLY A 334 37.32 11.78 21.54
CA GLY A 334 38.62 12.11 20.97
C GLY A 334 38.86 11.62 19.53
N LYS A 335 38.01 10.76 18.97
CA LYS A 335 38.13 10.27 17.59
C LYS A 335 37.39 11.19 16.61
N GLU A 336 38.03 11.54 15.53
CA GLU A 336 37.45 12.41 14.49
C GLU A 336 36.48 11.63 13.58
N GLY A 337 35.43 12.32 13.15
CA GLY A 337 34.47 11.85 12.18
C GLY A 337 33.90 13.00 11.34
N GLU A 338 33.35 12.66 10.20
CA GLU A 338 32.66 13.57 9.31
C GLU A 338 31.36 12.93 8.82
N VAL A 339 30.31 13.76 8.69
CA VAL A 339 29.02 13.32 8.14
C VAL A 339 28.46 14.42 7.23
N SER A 340 27.80 14.01 6.16
CA SER A 340 27.01 14.86 5.29
C SER A 340 25.56 14.40 5.36
N LEU A 341 24.67 15.30 5.75
CA LEU A 341 23.23 15.05 5.93
C LEU A 341 22.46 15.89 4.91
N ASN A 342 21.39 15.29 4.37
CA ASN A 342 20.46 16.04 3.54
C ASN A 342 19.71 17.08 4.36
N GLU A 343 19.19 18.10 3.69
CA GLU A 343 18.37 19.15 4.29
C GLU A 343 17.24 18.56 5.14
N ASN A 344 17.07 19.08 6.35
CA ASN A 344 16.05 18.66 7.33
C ASN A 344 16.16 17.21 7.84
N ALA A 345 17.24 16.50 7.55
CA ALA A 345 17.47 15.17 8.12
C ALA A 345 17.67 15.25 9.65
N THR A 346 17.34 14.17 10.35
CA THR A 346 17.68 14.06 11.79
C THR A 346 19.19 14.01 11.94
N ILE A 347 19.76 14.89 12.78
CA ILE A 347 21.21 14.96 12.99
C ILE A 347 21.62 13.86 13.97
N VAL A 348 22.19 12.79 13.42
CA VAL A 348 22.79 11.69 14.18
C VAL A 348 24.24 11.56 13.80
N LEU A 349 25.14 11.65 14.80
CA LEU A 349 26.56 11.53 14.56
C LEU A 349 27.00 10.07 14.78
N PRO A 350 27.46 9.38 13.73
CA PRO A 350 27.96 8.01 13.82
C PRO A 350 29.21 7.94 14.68
N ILE A 351 29.54 6.75 15.18
CA ILE A 351 30.84 6.53 15.82
C ILE A 351 31.89 6.60 14.71
N PRO A 352 32.98 7.42 14.88
CA PRO A 352 34.09 7.41 13.96
C PRO A 352 34.69 5.99 13.84
N LYS A 353 35.05 5.59 12.64
CA LYS A 353 35.72 4.31 12.36
C LYS A 353 37.15 4.30 12.95
#